data_f805bf4698eb593be0884e78adf7c52e
#
_entry.id   f805bf4698eb593be0884e78adf7c52e
#
_cell.length_a   1.000
_cell.length_b   1.000
_cell.length_c   1.000
_cell.angle_alpha   90.00
_cell.angle_beta   90.00
_cell.angle_gamma   90.00
#
_symmetry.space_group_name_H-M   'P 1'
#
loop_
_entity.id
_entity.type
_entity.pdbx_description
1 polymer ?
#
loop_
_entity_poly.entity_id
_entity_poly.type
_entity_poly.pdbx_seq_one_letter_code
_entity_poly.pdbx_strand_id
1 'polypeptide(L)'
;NPKYALSCIKAAYDQGARWVILCDTNGGTLPHEVTQIVGEVTKVVPGKNLGIHAHNDTGNAVANSLAAVLSGVRQIQGTINGLGERCGNANLMSLIPTFFLKKDFSSKFEIGIKSKNIKNLTDCSRLLDEILNRKPNQHLPYVGAAAFSHKGGLHVSAVQKDPKTYEHINPEEVGNTRNIVVSDQSGKSNIISRLKSIKIDIQENDPKIKKLL
;
A
#
# COMPACT_ATOMS: atom_id res chain seq x y z
N ASN A 1 -26.86 -12.52 -11.32
CA ASN A 1 -27.33 -13.91 -11.12
C ASN A 1 -26.14 -14.81 -10.79
N PRO A 2 -25.94 -15.21 -9.51
CA PRO A 2 -24.77 -15.99 -9.09
C PRO A 2 -24.66 -17.35 -9.79
N LYS A 3 -25.76 -18.06 -9.99
CA LYS A 3 -25.75 -19.37 -10.67
C LYS A 3 -25.26 -19.27 -12.11
N TYR A 4 -25.72 -18.25 -12.83
CA TYR A 4 -25.26 -17.98 -14.20
C TYR A 4 -23.79 -17.62 -14.23
N ALA A 5 -23.34 -16.74 -13.33
CA ALA A 5 -21.92 -16.38 -13.22
C ALA A 5 -21.04 -17.61 -12.96
N LEU A 6 -21.41 -18.49 -12.03
CA LEU A 6 -20.68 -19.73 -11.77
C LEU A 6 -20.65 -20.67 -12.98
N SER A 7 -21.74 -20.77 -13.75
CA SER A 7 -21.75 -21.59 -14.98
C SER A 7 -20.82 -21.03 -16.05
N CYS A 8 -20.77 -19.72 -16.25
CA CYS A 8 -19.82 -19.06 -17.17
C CYS A 8 -18.37 -19.28 -16.75
N ILE A 9 -18.06 -19.09 -15.45
CA ILE A 9 -16.75 -19.30 -14.86
C ILE A 9 -16.28 -20.74 -15.09
N LYS A 10 -17.15 -21.73 -14.78
CA LYS A 10 -16.85 -23.13 -14.98
C LYS A 10 -16.65 -23.46 -16.46
N ALA A 11 -17.51 -22.98 -17.34
CA ALA A 11 -17.39 -23.22 -18.78
C ALA A 11 -16.06 -22.66 -19.34
N ALA A 12 -15.66 -21.44 -18.94
CA ALA A 12 -14.39 -20.87 -19.35
C ALA A 12 -13.19 -21.71 -18.89
N TYR A 13 -13.21 -22.19 -17.66
CA TYR A 13 -12.16 -23.06 -17.12
C TYR A 13 -12.12 -24.41 -17.83
N ASP A 14 -13.26 -25.06 -18.02
CA ASP A 14 -13.38 -26.37 -18.71
C ASP A 14 -12.90 -26.29 -20.17
N GLN A 15 -13.02 -25.14 -20.83
CA GLN A 15 -12.50 -24.88 -22.19
C GLN A 15 -11.01 -24.50 -22.21
N GLY A 16 -10.30 -24.58 -21.10
CA GLY A 16 -8.86 -24.41 -21.01
C GLY A 16 -8.38 -23.00 -20.69
N ALA A 17 -9.23 -22.11 -20.20
CA ALA A 17 -8.77 -20.81 -19.71
C ALA A 17 -7.73 -21.00 -18.57
N ARG A 18 -6.52 -20.50 -18.77
CA ARG A 18 -5.47 -20.57 -17.77
C ARG A 18 -5.83 -19.78 -16.51
N TRP A 19 -6.41 -18.61 -16.71
CA TRP A 19 -6.83 -17.70 -15.66
C TRP A 19 -8.29 -17.32 -15.84
N VAL A 20 -9.06 -17.41 -14.78
CA VAL A 20 -10.42 -16.89 -14.70
C VAL A 20 -10.39 -15.73 -13.70
N ILE A 21 -10.68 -14.53 -14.20
CA ILE A 21 -10.55 -13.30 -13.40
C ILE A 21 -11.92 -12.88 -12.89
N LEU A 22 -12.05 -12.74 -11.57
CA LEU A 22 -13.22 -12.19 -10.94
C LEU A 22 -13.10 -10.65 -10.95
N CYS A 23 -14.03 -9.98 -11.62
CA CYS A 23 -14.01 -8.52 -11.77
C CYS A 23 -15.04 -7.87 -10.86
N ASP A 24 -14.60 -7.07 -9.89
CA ASP A 24 -15.45 -6.13 -9.16
C ASP A 24 -15.54 -4.83 -9.98
N THR A 25 -16.35 -4.89 -11.04
CA THR A 25 -16.41 -3.84 -12.08
C THR A 25 -16.97 -2.52 -11.55
N ASN A 26 -17.92 -2.55 -10.61
CA ASN A 26 -18.48 -1.33 -10.03
C ASN A 26 -17.75 -0.85 -8.76
N GLY A 27 -16.79 -1.63 -8.27
CA GLY A 27 -15.98 -1.29 -7.09
C GLY A 27 -16.75 -1.24 -5.78
N GLY A 28 -17.94 -1.85 -5.74
CA GLY A 28 -18.86 -1.78 -4.61
C GLY A 28 -18.75 -2.94 -3.62
N THR A 29 -18.03 -4.00 -3.98
CA THR A 29 -17.93 -5.22 -3.17
C THR A 29 -17.08 -4.97 -1.91
N LEU A 30 -17.49 -5.55 -0.79
CA LEU A 30 -16.76 -5.46 0.47
C LEU A 30 -15.87 -6.71 0.69
N PRO A 31 -14.80 -6.62 1.51
CA PRO A 31 -13.84 -7.73 1.66
C PRO A 31 -14.45 -9.07 2.12
N HIS A 32 -15.47 -9.03 2.98
CA HIS A 32 -16.15 -10.26 3.43
C HIS A 32 -16.99 -10.89 2.32
N GLU A 33 -17.59 -10.07 1.43
CA GLU A 33 -18.34 -10.56 0.27
C GLU A 33 -17.38 -11.19 -0.75
N VAL A 34 -16.21 -10.58 -0.98
CA VAL A 34 -15.14 -11.17 -1.80
C VAL A 34 -14.73 -12.55 -1.27
N THR A 35 -14.55 -12.67 0.05
CA THR A 35 -14.23 -13.96 0.69
C THR A 35 -15.30 -15.01 0.41
N GLN A 36 -16.58 -14.65 0.52
CA GLN A 36 -17.70 -15.55 0.24
C GLN A 36 -17.76 -15.95 -1.24
N ILE A 37 -17.66 -14.97 -2.16
CA ILE A 37 -17.68 -15.21 -3.61
C ILE A 37 -16.53 -16.12 -4.02
N VAL A 38 -15.30 -15.83 -3.59
CA VAL A 38 -14.13 -16.66 -3.91
C VAL A 38 -14.31 -18.07 -3.34
N GLY A 39 -14.85 -18.20 -2.13
CA GLY A 39 -15.15 -19.51 -1.51
C GLY A 39 -16.12 -20.33 -2.35
N GLU A 40 -17.15 -19.73 -2.97
CA GLU A 40 -18.04 -20.43 -3.89
C GLU A 40 -17.37 -20.78 -5.21
N VAL A 41 -16.59 -19.87 -5.78
CA VAL A 41 -15.90 -20.09 -7.07
C VAL A 41 -14.83 -21.17 -6.95
N THR A 42 -14.11 -21.26 -5.83
CA THR A 42 -13.08 -22.29 -5.63
C THR A 42 -13.62 -23.72 -5.56
N LYS A 43 -14.93 -23.89 -5.41
CA LYS A 43 -15.60 -25.21 -5.53
C LYS A 43 -15.65 -25.72 -6.98
N VAL A 44 -15.55 -24.83 -7.97
CA VAL A 44 -15.67 -25.16 -9.40
C VAL A 44 -14.40 -24.86 -10.20
N VAL A 45 -13.56 -23.95 -9.77
CA VAL A 45 -12.27 -23.61 -10.40
C VAL A 45 -11.17 -23.58 -9.34
N PRO A 46 -10.07 -24.30 -9.49
CA PRO A 46 -8.97 -24.28 -8.54
C PRO A 46 -8.40 -22.86 -8.36
N GLY A 47 -8.13 -22.46 -7.12
CA GLY A 47 -7.64 -21.12 -6.78
C GLY A 47 -6.37 -20.71 -7.54
N LYS A 48 -5.50 -21.69 -7.88
CA LYS A 48 -4.30 -21.47 -8.71
C LYS A 48 -4.60 -20.95 -10.13
N ASN A 49 -5.84 -21.05 -10.57
CA ASN A 49 -6.34 -20.57 -11.87
C ASN A 49 -7.26 -19.35 -11.73
N LEU A 50 -7.40 -18.81 -10.50
CA LEU A 50 -8.25 -17.65 -10.22
C LEU A 50 -7.44 -16.38 -10.07
N GLY A 51 -7.96 -15.30 -10.62
CA GLY A 51 -7.50 -13.94 -10.42
C GLY A 51 -8.59 -13.01 -9.90
N ILE A 52 -8.20 -11.82 -9.46
CA ILE A 52 -9.10 -10.73 -9.07
C ILE A 52 -8.68 -9.43 -9.75
N HIS A 53 -9.68 -8.68 -10.22
CA HIS A 53 -9.56 -7.31 -10.71
C HIS A 53 -10.57 -6.44 -9.97
N ALA A 54 -10.11 -5.62 -9.04
CA ALA A 54 -10.98 -4.82 -8.18
C ALA A 54 -10.84 -3.33 -8.50
N HIS A 55 -12.00 -2.66 -8.72
CA HIS A 55 -12.09 -1.21 -8.74
C HIS A 55 -12.20 -0.63 -7.32
N ASN A 56 -11.90 0.67 -7.18
CA ASN A 56 -11.68 1.30 -5.88
C ASN A 56 -12.78 2.28 -5.46
N ASP A 57 -14.00 2.12 -5.96
CA ASP A 57 -15.09 3.09 -5.77
C ASP A 57 -15.52 3.22 -4.30
N THR A 58 -15.42 2.15 -3.54
CA THR A 58 -15.62 2.15 -2.07
C THR A 58 -14.32 2.30 -1.26
N GLY A 59 -13.16 2.51 -1.92
CA GLY A 59 -11.87 2.55 -1.26
C GLY A 59 -11.32 1.17 -0.84
N ASN A 60 -11.96 0.07 -1.23
CA ASN A 60 -11.65 -1.28 -0.75
C ASN A 60 -10.85 -2.15 -1.74
N ALA A 61 -10.45 -1.65 -2.92
CA ALA A 61 -9.83 -2.50 -3.93
C ALA A 61 -8.59 -3.26 -3.43
N VAL A 62 -7.73 -2.62 -2.62
CA VAL A 62 -6.57 -3.26 -2.00
C VAL A 62 -7.02 -4.32 -0.99
N ALA A 63 -7.95 -3.99 -0.10
CA ALA A 63 -8.47 -4.92 0.90
C ALA A 63 -9.17 -6.12 0.25
N ASN A 64 -9.96 -5.89 -0.80
CA ASN A 64 -10.63 -6.93 -1.59
C ASN A 64 -9.60 -7.87 -2.25
N SER A 65 -8.52 -7.32 -2.81
CA SER A 65 -7.45 -8.12 -3.42
C SER A 65 -6.74 -9.00 -2.39
N LEU A 66 -6.46 -8.48 -1.19
CA LEU A 66 -5.86 -9.24 -0.10
C LEU A 66 -6.81 -10.33 0.41
N ALA A 67 -8.10 -10.03 0.59
CA ALA A 67 -9.12 -11.00 0.98
C ALA A 67 -9.26 -12.13 -0.04
N ALA A 68 -9.24 -11.81 -1.34
CA ALA A 68 -9.27 -12.79 -2.40
C ALA A 68 -8.08 -13.76 -2.36
N VAL A 69 -6.86 -13.25 -2.14
CA VAL A 69 -5.65 -14.09 -2.03
C VAL A 69 -5.72 -15.01 -0.82
N LEU A 70 -6.15 -14.51 0.33
CA LEU A 70 -6.34 -15.33 1.53
C LEU A 70 -7.41 -16.41 1.32
N SER A 71 -8.40 -16.16 0.45
CA SER A 71 -9.47 -17.10 0.09
C SER A 71 -9.09 -18.08 -1.03
N GLY A 72 -7.88 -17.95 -1.63
CA GLY A 72 -7.38 -18.94 -2.59
C GLY A 72 -6.97 -18.40 -3.95
N VAL A 73 -7.30 -17.16 -4.31
CA VAL A 73 -6.87 -16.51 -5.57
C VAL A 73 -5.34 -16.43 -5.65
N ARG A 74 -4.78 -16.56 -6.85
CA ARG A 74 -3.31 -16.53 -7.08
C ARG A 74 -2.86 -15.52 -8.13
N GLN A 75 -3.77 -14.71 -8.65
CA GLN A 75 -3.43 -13.57 -9.50
C GLN A 75 -4.17 -12.33 -9.04
N ILE A 76 -3.47 -11.20 -8.96
CA ILE A 76 -4.06 -9.88 -8.74
C ILE A 76 -3.77 -9.02 -9.97
N GLN A 77 -4.80 -8.37 -10.47
CA GLN A 77 -4.66 -7.29 -11.43
C GLN A 77 -4.84 -5.96 -10.71
N GLY A 78 -3.82 -5.13 -10.77
CA GLY A 78 -3.81 -3.81 -10.19
C GLY A 78 -2.97 -2.86 -11.03
N THR A 79 -2.88 -1.61 -10.60
CA THR A 79 -2.15 -0.57 -11.35
C THR A 79 -1.21 0.22 -10.43
N ILE A 80 -0.17 0.78 -11.02
CA ILE A 80 0.72 1.71 -10.30
C ILE A 80 -0.11 2.92 -9.88
N ASN A 81 0.05 3.36 -8.63
CA ASN A 81 -0.70 4.45 -8.01
C ASN A 81 -2.23 4.27 -8.02
N GLY A 82 -2.73 3.06 -8.28
CA GLY A 82 -4.16 2.79 -8.38
C GLY A 82 -4.82 3.44 -9.61
N LEU A 83 -4.04 3.77 -10.65
CA LEU A 83 -4.55 4.42 -11.86
C LEU A 83 -5.65 3.57 -12.51
N GLY A 84 -6.75 4.21 -12.91
CA GLY A 84 -7.87 3.53 -13.58
C GLY A 84 -9.09 4.42 -13.68
N GLU A 85 -10.17 3.86 -14.20
CA GLU A 85 -11.44 4.57 -14.32
C GLU A 85 -12.04 4.94 -12.96
N ARG A 86 -12.79 6.03 -12.93
CA ARG A 86 -13.49 6.58 -11.76
C ARG A 86 -12.53 6.78 -10.58
N CYS A 87 -12.64 5.95 -9.53
CA CYS A 87 -11.78 5.98 -8.34
C CYS A 87 -10.51 5.11 -8.48
N GLY A 88 -10.28 4.51 -9.65
CA GLY A 88 -9.12 3.69 -9.96
C GLY A 88 -9.27 2.22 -9.64
N ASN A 89 -8.15 1.52 -9.68
CA ASN A 89 -8.01 0.08 -9.44
C ASN A 89 -7.26 -0.21 -8.14
N ALA A 90 -7.10 -1.49 -7.82
CA ALA A 90 -6.24 -1.92 -6.71
C ALA A 90 -4.82 -1.38 -6.89
N ASN A 91 -4.32 -0.64 -5.89
CA ASN A 91 -3.04 0.04 -5.96
C ASN A 91 -1.88 -0.93 -5.69
N LEU A 92 -1.07 -1.19 -6.72
CA LEU A 92 0.12 -2.04 -6.62
C LEU A 92 1.17 -1.48 -5.64
N MET A 93 1.20 -0.14 -5.46
CA MET A 93 2.12 0.49 -4.49
C MET A 93 1.76 0.18 -3.03
N SER A 94 0.55 -0.30 -2.77
CA SER A 94 0.14 -0.83 -1.47
C SER A 94 0.21 -2.35 -1.40
N LEU A 95 -0.17 -3.04 -2.46
CA LEU A 95 -0.20 -4.52 -2.50
C LEU A 95 1.20 -5.12 -2.45
N ILE A 96 2.11 -4.68 -3.30
CA ILE A 96 3.47 -5.24 -3.39
C ILE A 96 4.18 -5.19 -2.03
N PRO A 97 4.33 -4.03 -1.36
CA PRO A 97 5.02 -4.00 -0.08
C PRO A 97 4.28 -4.78 1.02
N THR A 98 2.95 -4.86 0.96
CA THR A 98 2.18 -5.69 1.90
C THR A 98 2.57 -7.16 1.76
N PHE A 99 2.70 -7.69 0.55
CA PHE A 99 3.13 -9.09 0.34
C PHE A 99 4.54 -9.36 0.82
N PHE A 100 5.44 -8.39 0.72
CA PHE A 100 6.84 -8.56 1.16
C PHE A 100 7.06 -8.31 2.66
N LEU A 101 6.40 -7.31 3.22
CA LEU A 101 6.78 -6.75 4.53
C LEU A 101 5.80 -7.13 5.65
N LYS A 102 4.60 -7.64 5.30
CA LYS A 102 3.64 -8.11 6.31
C LYS A 102 3.72 -9.61 6.46
N LYS A 103 4.07 -10.07 7.66
CA LYS A 103 4.33 -11.49 7.99
C LYS A 103 3.19 -12.43 7.57
N ASP A 104 1.94 -11.99 7.69
CA ASP A 104 0.77 -12.79 7.31
C ASP A 104 0.74 -13.15 5.82
N PHE A 105 1.42 -12.36 4.99
CA PHE A 105 1.55 -12.59 3.56
C PHE A 105 2.93 -13.13 3.19
N SER A 106 4.01 -12.51 3.64
CA SER A 106 5.37 -12.87 3.26
C SER A 106 5.79 -14.28 3.69
N SER A 107 5.16 -14.83 4.75
CA SER A 107 5.41 -16.22 5.19
C SER A 107 4.63 -17.27 4.37
N LYS A 108 3.66 -16.87 3.54
CA LYS A 108 2.75 -17.80 2.85
C LYS A 108 2.80 -17.68 1.33
N PHE A 109 3.23 -16.53 0.82
CA PHE A 109 3.14 -16.21 -0.60
C PHE A 109 4.45 -15.65 -1.12
N GLU A 110 4.80 -16.08 -2.33
CA GLU A 110 5.85 -15.44 -3.13
C GLU A 110 5.20 -14.68 -4.29
N ILE A 111 5.78 -13.54 -4.63
CA ILE A 111 5.40 -12.77 -5.81
C ILE A 111 6.60 -12.65 -6.75
N GLY A 112 6.36 -12.49 -8.05
CA GLY A 112 7.39 -12.52 -9.09
C GLY A 112 8.38 -11.33 -9.09
N ILE A 113 8.39 -10.52 -8.02
CA ILE A 113 9.29 -9.38 -7.86
C ILE A 113 10.43 -9.76 -6.93
N LYS A 114 11.67 -9.46 -7.33
CA LYS A 114 12.84 -9.70 -6.46
C LYS A 114 12.83 -8.75 -5.28
N SER A 115 13.11 -9.23 -4.08
CA SER A 115 13.09 -8.44 -2.84
C SER A 115 13.95 -7.16 -2.92
N LYS A 116 15.12 -7.23 -3.57
CA LYS A 116 15.99 -6.07 -3.77
C LYS A 116 15.36 -4.92 -4.57
N ASN A 117 14.29 -5.17 -5.31
CA ASN A 117 13.61 -4.17 -6.14
C ASN A 117 12.51 -3.42 -5.40
N ILE A 118 12.12 -3.83 -4.20
CA ILE A 118 11.06 -3.19 -3.42
C ILE A 118 11.42 -1.74 -3.09
N LYS A 119 12.69 -1.49 -2.82
CA LYS A 119 13.22 -0.12 -2.59
C LYS A 119 13.02 0.85 -3.76
N ASN A 120 12.65 0.36 -4.94
CA ASN A 120 12.39 1.21 -6.11
C ASN A 120 10.90 1.61 -6.22
N LEU A 121 10.03 1.19 -5.30
CA LEU A 121 8.59 1.46 -5.37
C LEU A 121 8.27 2.95 -5.37
N THR A 122 8.92 3.71 -4.51
CA THR A 122 8.71 5.17 -4.43
C THR A 122 9.11 5.85 -5.74
N ASP A 123 10.24 5.49 -6.32
CA ASP A 123 10.68 6.04 -7.60
C ASP A 123 9.77 5.63 -8.76
N CYS A 124 9.29 4.37 -8.75
CA CYS A 124 8.32 3.89 -9.73
C CYS A 124 7.00 4.66 -9.67
N SER A 125 6.51 4.95 -8.46
CA SER A 125 5.31 5.77 -8.23
C SER A 125 5.49 7.19 -8.78
N ARG A 126 6.61 7.82 -8.49
CA ARG A 126 6.95 9.19 -8.94
C ARG A 126 7.14 9.28 -10.45
N LEU A 127 7.82 8.29 -11.03
CA LEU A 127 8.05 8.23 -12.48
C LEU A 127 6.71 8.16 -13.24
N LEU A 128 5.73 7.41 -12.77
CA LEU A 128 4.41 7.39 -13.40
C LEU A 128 3.75 8.77 -13.36
N ASP A 129 3.77 9.44 -12.21
CA ASP A 129 3.19 10.77 -12.08
C ASP A 129 3.89 11.80 -12.99
N GLU A 130 5.21 11.69 -13.13
CA GLU A 130 6.02 12.51 -14.05
C GLU A 130 5.62 12.27 -15.52
N ILE A 131 5.56 10.99 -15.96
CA ILE A 131 5.13 10.63 -17.31
C ILE A 131 3.72 11.16 -17.63
N LEU A 132 2.82 11.12 -16.64
CA LEU A 132 1.44 11.59 -16.77
C LEU A 132 1.30 13.11 -16.56
N ASN A 133 2.39 13.82 -16.28
CA ASN A 133 2.39 15.24 -15.90
C ASN A 133 1.38 15.55 -14.78
N ARG A 134 1.38 14.72 -13.74
CA ARG A 134 0.49 14.85 -12.59
C ARG A 134 1.27 15.23 -11.34
N LYS A 135 0.65 16.02 -10.48
CA LYS A 135 1.17 16.25 -9.14
C LYS A 135 1.07 14.95 -8.33
N PRO A 136 2.17 14.44 -7.74
CA PRO A 136 2.14 13.27 -6.90
C PRO A 136 1.19 13.41 -5.71
N ASN A 137 0.44 12.35 -5.42
CA ASN A 137 -0.36 12.30 -4.20
C ASN A 137 0.56 12.02 -3.01
N GLN A 138 0.76 13.04 -2.17
CA GLN A 138 1.64 12.98 -1.01
C GLN A 138 1.18 11.97 0.05
N HIS A 139 -0.09 11.60 0.07
CA HIS A 139 -0.69 10.72 1.08
C HIS A 139 -0.86 9.27 0.61
N LEU A 140 -0.28 8.88 -0.54
CA LEU A 140 -0.30 7.47 -0.95
C LEU A 140 0.38 6.60 0.12
N PRO A 141 -0.25 5.50 0.54
CA PRO A 141 0.38 4.55 1.45
C PRO A 141 1.73 4.08 0.91
N TYR A 142 2.70 3.91 1.79
CA TYR A 142 4.09 3.49 1.54
C TYR A 142 4.95 4.49 0.73
N VAL A 143 4.47 5.01 -0.39
CA VAL A 143 5.29 5.74 -1.38
C VAL A 143 5.10 7.26 -1.37
N GLY A 144 4.02 7.75 -0.77
CA GLY A 144 3.74 9.18 -0.68
C GLY A 144 4.76 9.93 0.18
N ALA A 145 5.05 11.17 -0.15
CA ALA A 145 6.03 11.98 0.58
C ALA A 145 5.65 12.23 2.05
N ALA A 146 4.35 12.18 2.37
CA ALA A 146 3.83 12.32 3.73
C ALA A 146 3.63 10.97 4.46
N ALA A 147 3.82 9.82 3.78
CA ALA A 147 3.53 8.51 4.36
C ALA A 147 4.30 8.21 5.66
N PHE A 148 5.49 8.78 5.81
CA PHE A 148 6.35 8.65 6.99
C PHE A 148 6.75 10.03 7.54
N SER A 149 5.80 10.97 7.51
CA SER A 149 6.00 12.32 8.03
C SER A 149 5.38 12.46 9.41
N HIS A 150 6.16 12.95 10.36
CA HIS A 150 5.75 13.16 11.76
C HIS A 150 5.79 14.65 12.10
N LYS A 151 4.69 15.18 12.63
CA LYS A 151 4.54 16.59 13.02
C LYS A 151 4.42 16.78 14.55
N GLY A 152 3.63 15.97 15.20
CA GLY A 152 3.37 16.10 16.64
C GLY A 152 4.62 15.85 17.49
N GLY A 153 4.92 16.73 18.46
CA GLY A 153 6.14 16.63 19.28
C GLY A 153 6.25 15.29 20.03
N LEU A 154 5.13 14.75 20.53
CA LEU A 154 5.09 13.43 21.16
C LEU A 154 5.45 12.31 20.16
N HIS A 155 4.90 12.37 18.95
CA HIS A 155 5.20 11.40 17.86
C HIS A 155 6.68 11.47 17.49
N VAL A 156 7.22 12.66 17.30
CA VAL A 156 8.63 12.86 16.94
C VAL A 156 9.54 12.31 18.04
N SER A 157 9.25 12.60 19.30
CA SER A 157 10.03 12.08 20.44
C SER A 157 9.97 10.54 20.52
N ALA A 158 8.81 9.94 20.29
CA ALA A 158 8.67 8.48 20.32
C ALA A 158 9.40 7.80 19.14
N VAL A 159 9.25 8.32 17.92
CA VAL A 159 9.95 7.82 16.72
C VAL A 159 11.48 7.92 16.85
N GLN A 160 11.98 8.97 17.53
CA GLN A 160 13.42 9.10 17.78
C GLN A 160 13.95 8.04 18.74
N LYS A 161 13.12 7.59 19.70
CA LYS A 161 13.49 6.52 20.65
C LYS A 161 13.35 5.14 20.02
N ASP A 162 12.21 4.88 19.38
CA ASP A 162 11.95 3.64 18.64
C ASP A 162 10.98 3.95 17.49
N PRO A 163 11.45 3.91 16.22
CA PRO A 163 10.60 4.13 15.05
C PRO A 163 9.35 3.25 15.00
N LYS A 164 9.42 2.02 15.51
CA LYS A 164 8.31 1.07 15.50
C LYS A 164 7.08 1.53 16.27
N THR A 165 7.20 2.57 17.09
CA THR A 165 6.05 3.15 17.83
C THR A 165 5.02 3.79 16.92
N TYR A 166 5.45 4.31 15.74
CA TYR A 166 4.58 5.01 14.78
C TYR A 166 4.80 4.59 13.33
N GLU A 167 5.82 3.79 13.05
CA GLU A 167 6.11 3.31 11.70
C GLU A 167 5.92 1.81 11.63
N HIS A 168 5.06 1.38 10.73
CA HIS A 168 4.74 -0.04 10.55
C HIS A 168 5.78 -0.81 9.73
N ILE A 169 6.74 -0.10 9.11
CA ILE A 169 7.93 -0.59 8.38
C ILE A 169 9.03 0.47 8.45
N ASN A 170 10.27 0.10 8.08
CA ASN A 170 11.29 1.11 7.79
C ASN A 170 11.01 1.74 6.41
N PRO A 171 10.88 3.08 6.29
CA PRO A 171 10.63 3.77 5.02
C PRO A 171 11.58 3.40 3.89
N GLU A 172 12.86 3.17 4.20
CA GLU A 172 13.90 2.83 3.22
C GLU A 172 13.63 1.49 2.51
N GLU A 173 12.85 0.59 3.10
CA GLU A 173 12.50 -0.68 2.48
C GLU A 173 11.69 -0.49 1.19
N VAL A 174 10.95 0.62 1.07
CA VAL A 174 10.16 0.99 -0.10
C VAL A 174 10.75 2.18 -0.88
N GLY A 175 11.98 2.60 -0.55
CA GLY A 175 12.66 3.75 -1.15
C GLY A 175 12.11 5.11 -0.72
N ASN A 176 11.37 5.15 0.39
CA ASN A 176 10.87 6.39 0.99
C ASN A 176 11.79 6.84 2.14
N THR A 177 11.52 7.99 2.72
CA THR A 177 12.30 8.56 3.80
C THR A 177 11.39 9.07 4.93
N ARG A 178 11.89 8.99 6.17
CA ARG A 178 11.25 9.64 7.32
C ARG A 178 11.43 11.14 7.21
N ASN A 179 10.35 11.88 7.48
CA ASN A 179 10.38 13.33 7.49
C ASN A 179 9.82 13.89 8.80
N ILE A 180 10.53 14.83 9.40
CA ILE A 180 10.05 15.56 10.57
C ILE A 180 9.59 16.93 10.09
N VAL A 181 8.30 17.17 10.22
CA VAL A 181 7.67 18.43 9.82
C VAL A 181 7.79 19.44 10.95
N VAL A 182 8.24 20.64 10.62
CA VAL A 182 8.28 21.78 11.52
C VAL A 182 7.22 22.79 11.10
N SER A 183 6.44 23.27 12.04
CA SER A 183 5.41 24.30 11.85
C SER A 183 5.36 25.21 13.09
N ASP A 184 4.53 26.21 13.08
CA ASP A 184 4.21 27.11 14.20
C ASP A 184 3.74 26.40 15.49
N GLN A 185 3.25 25.16 15.36
CA GLN A 185 2.84 24.31 16.49
C GLN A 185 3.89 23.26 16.87
N SER A 186 5.11 23.40 16.36
CA SER A 186 6.17 22.41 16.59
C SER A 186 6.78 22.61 17.97
N GLY A 187 6.96 21.50 18.69
CA GLY A 187 7.67 21.50 19.95
C GLY A 187 9.20 21.43 19.76
N LYS A 188 9.91 21.56 20.88
CA LYS A 188 11.37 21.52 20.97
C LYS A 188 12.00 20.33 20.22
N SER A 189 11.40 19.14 20.34
CA SER A 189 11.89 17.91 19.71
C SER A 189 11.92 18.01 18.18
N ASN A 190 10.93 18.67 17.56
CA ASN A 190 10.87 18.86 16.11
C ASN A 190 12.02 19.76 15.62
N ILE A 191 12.25 20.87 16.33
CA ILE A 191 13.30 21.84 16.00
C ILE A 191 14.67 21.17 16.10
N ILE A 192 14.96 20.48 17.20
CA ILE A 192 16.21 19.76 17.40
C ILE A 192 16.41 18.72 16.31
N SER A 193 15.39 17.94 16.01
CA SER A 193 15.43 16.92 14.94
C SER A 193 15.75 17.55 13.58
N ARG A 194 15.12 18.68 13.27
CA ARG A 194 15.36 19.39 12.01
C ARG A 194 16.77 19.95 11.92
N LEU A 195 17.27 20.55 12.99
CA LEU A 195 18.65 21.07 13.04
C LEU A 195 19.66 19.94 12.85
N LYS A 196 19.47 18.80 13.53
CA LYS A 196 20.32 17.61 13.32
C LYS A 196 20.26 17.10 11.86
N SER A 197 19.09 17.10 11.24
CA SER A 197 18.94 16.65 9.83
C SER A 197 19.70 17.51 8.81
N ILE A 198 19.93 18.77 9.13
CA ILE A 198 20.74 19.70 8.32
C ILE A 198 22.18 19.84 8.87
N LYS A 199 22.63 18.87 9.68
CA LYS A 199 23.98 18.80 10.27
C LYS A 199 24.36 19.97 11.18
N ILE A 200 23.39 20.64 11.80
CA ILE A 200 23.63 21.60 12.86
C ILE A 200 23.58 20.85 14.18
N ASP A 201 24.74 20.74 14.84
CA ASP A 201 24.80 20.15 16.19
C ASP A 201 24.43 21.22 17.21
N ILE A 202 23.40 20.94 17.99
CA ILE A 202 22.89 21.83 19.05
C ILE A 202 22.51 21.00 20.27
N GLN A 203 22.91 21.44 21.44
CA GLN A 203 22.53 20.78 22.69
C GLN A 203 21.06 21.06 23.00
N GLU A 204 20.39 20.08 23.58
CA GLU A 204 18.94 20.17 23.92
C GLU A 204 18.57 21.36 24.80
N ASN A 205 19.51 21.83 25.62
CA ASN A 205 19.31 22.93 26.55
C ASN A 205 19.83 24.26 26.06
N ASP A 206 20.24 24.38 24.78
CA ASP A 206 20.73 25.64 24.22
C ASP A 206 19.64 26.72 24.29
N PRO A 207 19.95 27.91 24.85
CA PRO A 207 19.01 29.03 24.96
C PRO A 207 18.47 29.49 23.58
N LYS A 208 19.21 29.28 22.51
CA LYS A 208 18.77 29.60 21.14
C LYS A 208 17.54 28.83 20.72
N ILE A 209 17.35 27.60 21.21
CA ILE A 209 16.15 26.81 20.90
C ILE A 209 14.89 27.50 21.43
N LYS A 210 14.94 28.13 22.62
CA LYS A 210 13.81 28.88 23.17
C LYS A 210 13.41 30.10 22.32
N LYS A 211 14.33 30.63 21.52
CA LYS A 211 14.03 31.78 20.65
C LYS A 211 13.40 31.33 19.33
N LEU A 212 13.45 30.03 19.01
CA LEU A 212 12.85 29.44 17.81
C LEU A 212 11.47 28.83 18.08
N LEU A 213 11.08 28.72 19.36
CA LEU A 213 9.76 28.29 19.83
C LEU A 213 8.88 29.51 20.08
#